data_f778b300f52ac4eadf871c941150d6ad
#
_entry.id   f778b300f52ac4eadf871c941150d6ad
#
_cell.length_a   1.000
_cell.length_b   1.000
_cell.length_c   1.000
_cell.angle_alpha   90.00
_cell.angle_beta   90.00
_cell.angle_gamma   90.00
#
_symmetry.space_group_name_H-M   'P 1'
#
loop_
_entity.id
_entity.type
_entity.pdbx_description
1 polymer ?
#
loop_
_entity_poly.entity_id
_entity_poly.type
_entity_poly.pdbx_seq_one_letter_code
_entity_poly.pdbx_strand_id
1 'polypeptide(L)'
;LHLCDRRQRQMCIRDSIMSLPKINVDGLKSFIPEAKIIDLLGQKSNDRCLIEDIIAKSLAKNRLDPEEMAVLLNTEDPELVERIKEGARELKKTIYGNRIVLFAPLYVGNDCINNCTYCGFRSSNLELVRKTLTMRELEKEVRALESRGHKRLIMVYGEHPRYDPEFIAATVRKVYETKEGRGEIRRVNINAAPLDVEGFKTVKAAGIGTYQIFQETYHRATYQSVHPGGLKANYLWRLYAFDRAMEAGIDDVGMGALIGLYNHKFEAMAMLYHTIHLEEKFGVGPHTISFPRIEPALNTAYADHPPYAPSDADFMKMIAVIRLAVPYTGMILTAREPVALRNEAIGYGISQIDAGSDIGVGAYAPEDGVASGKKSQFVLSDNRSLDQVIGELCDSGFLPSFCTGCYRLGRTGEHFMEFAVPGFVKRFCTPNAVLTLTEYLIDYASPETRAKGLAAVRRELDALPEDNPLKRRLLEKLDKVNGGQRDLFF
;
A
#
# COMPACT_ATOMS: atom_id res chain seq x y z
N LEU A 1 34.84 -11.99 35.21
CA LEU A 1 34.35 -11.41 33.93
C LEU A 1 33.15 -12.15 33.30
N HIS A 2 32.89 -13.42 33.64
CA HIS A 2 31.80 -14.21 33.06
C HIS A 2 30.41 -14.01 33.74
N LEU A 3 30.34 -13.47 34.93
CA LEU A 3 29.08 -13.29 35.68
C LEU A 3 28.30 -11.99 35.31
N CYS A 4 28.98 -10.98 34.77
CA CYS A 4 28.39 -9.73 34.34
C CYS A 4 27.60 -9.91 33.04
N ASP A 5 28.09 -10.76 32.12
CA ASP A 5 27.50 -11.00 30.80
C ASP A 5 26.16 -11.77 30.88
N ARG A 6 25.98 -12.69 31.84
CA ARG A 6 24.72 -13.40 32.05
C ARG A 6 23.62 -12.52 32.66
N ARG A 7 23.98 -11.57 33.54
CA ARG A 7 22.99 -10.61 34.10
C ARG A 7 22.54 -9.57 33.08
N GLN A 8 23.46 -9.08 32.24
CA GLN A 8 23.09 -8.19 31.15
C GLN A 8 22.24 -8.88 30.10
N ARG A 9 22.52 -10.13 29.73
CA ARG A 9 21.66 -10.91 28.81
C ARG A 9 20.29 -11.23 29.40
N GLN A 10 20.21 -11.50 30.71
CA GLN A 10 18.92 -11.70 31.39
C GLN A 10 18.13 -10.40 31.56
N MET A 11 18.79 -9.25 31.77
CA MET A 11 18.13 -7.93 31.76
C MET A 11 17.60 -7.59 30.37
N CYS A 12 18.42 -7.74 29.31
CA CYS A 12 17.96 -7.51 27.92
C CYS A 12 16.79 -8.42 27.50
N ILE A 13 16.75 -9.68 27.99
CA ILE A 13 15.60 -10.58 27.71
C ILE A 13 14.37 -10.18 28.54
N ARG A 14 14.53 -9.72 29.77
CA ARG A 14 13.40 -9.21 30.58
C ARG A 14 12.83 -7.91 30.01
N ASP A 15 13.66 -6.99 29.56
CA ASP A 15 13.22 -5.73 28.95
C ASP A 15 12.54 -5.98 27.60
N SER A 16 13.00 -6.97 26.83
CA SER A 16 12.36 -7.38 25.57
C SER A 16 10.96 -7.99 25.74
N ILE A 17 10.71 -8.66 26.86
CA ILE A 17 9.38 -9.24 27.16
C ILE A 17 8.38 -8.14 27.61
N MET A 18 8.87 -7.02 28.11
CA MET A 18 8.04 -5.88 28.55
C MET A 18 7.59 -4.97 27.40
N SER A 19 8.14 -5.12 26.20
CA SER A 19 7.88 -4.24 25.02
C SER A 19 6.74 -4.70 24.11
N LEU A 20 6.11 -5.84 24.37
CA LEU A 20 4.92 -6.24 23.61
C LEU A 20 3.72 -5.37 23.98
N PRO A 21 2.90 -4.97 22.98
CA PRO A 21 1.71 -4.18 23.25
C PRO A 21 0.77 -4.94 24.17
N LYS A 22 0.17 -4.24 25.14
CA LYS A 22 -0.88 -4.83 25.98
C LYS A 22 -2.14 -4.98 25.13
N ILE A 23 -2.44 -6.23 24.78
CA ILE A 23 -3.68 -6.54 24.07
C ILE A 23 -4.85 -6.30 25.03
N ASN A 24 -5.67 -5.32 24.67
CA ASN A 24 -6.97 -5.09 25.30
C ASN A 24 -8.06 -5.14 24.22
N VAL A 25 -8.95 -6.09 24.33
CA VAL A 25 -10.09 -6.29 23.44
C VAL A 25 -11.40 -6.42 24.22
N ASP A 26 -11.38 -6.07 25.51
CA ASP A 26 -12.55 -6.16 26.38
C ASP A 26 -13.69 -5.30 25.85
N GLY A 27 -14.88 -5.87 25.73
CA GLY A 27 -16.06 -5.20 25.20
C GLY A 27 -16.08 -4.99 23.67
N LEU A 28 -15.00 -5.26 22.95
CA LEU A 28 -14.99 -5.15 21.50
C LEU A 28 -15.77 -6.27 20.83
N LYS A 29 -16.50 -5.93 19.77
CA LYS A 29 -17.22 -6.87 18.91
C LYS A 29 -16.80 -6.63 17.47
N SER A 30 -16.85 -7.67 16.64
CA SER A 30 -16.63 -7.48 15.20
C SER A 30 -17.74 -6.59 14.63
N PHE A 31 -17.36 -5.54 13.92
CA PHE A 31 -18.27 -4.73 13.12
C PHE A 31 -18.44 -5.27 11.68
N ILE A 32 -17.82 -6.41 11.38
CA ILE A 32 -18.00 -7.12 10.10
C ILE A 32 -19.20 -8.05 10.23
N PRO A 33 -20.32 -7.79 9.51
CA PRO A 33 -21.55 -8.59 9.60
C PRO A 33 -21.48 -9.78 8.64
N GLU A 34 -20.70 -10.82 9.02
CA GLU A 34 -20.41 -11.98 8.14
C GLU A 34 -21.68 -12.62 7.54
N ALA A 35 -22.71 -12.84 8.38
CA ALA A 35 -23.97 -13.44 7.92
C ALA A 35 -24.67 -12.58 6.86
N LYS A 36 -24.70 -11.25 7.05
CA LYS A 36 -25.28 -10.32 6.07
C LYS A 36 -24.48 -10.32 4.76
N ILE A 37 -23.14 -10.34 4.85
CA ILE A 37 -22.29 -10.41 3.65
C ILE A 37 -22.57 -11.69 2.86
N ILE A 38 -22.65 -12.84 3.54
CA ILE A 38 -22.93 -14.12 2.90
C ILE A 38 -24.32 -14.11 2.23
N ASP A 39 -25.34 -13.57 2.90
CA ASP A 39 -26.69 -13.44 2.34
C ASP A 39 -26.69 -12.56 1.08
N LEU A 40 -26.08 -11.37 1.13
CA LEU A 40 -25.98 -10.48 -0.03
C LEU A 40 -25.24 -11.13 -1.21
N LEU A 41 -24.16 -11.86 -0.94
CA LEU A 41 -23.41 -12.57 -1.97
C LEU A 41 -24.13 -13.81 -2.52
N GLY A 42 -25.17 -14.30 -1.85
CA GLY A 42 -26.06 -15.35 -2.34
C GLY A 42 -27.09 -14.86 -3.37
N GLN A 43 -27.32 -13.53 -3.47
CA GLN A 43 -28.31 -12.93 -4.33
C GLN A 43 -27.71 -12.63 -5.71
N LYS A 44 -28.25 -13.22 -6.76
CA LYS A 44 -27.82 -12.95 -8.16
C LYS A 44 -28.69 -11.85 -8.77
N SER A 45 -28.04 -10.92 -9.45
CA SER A 45 -28.73 -9.93 -10.25
C SER A 45 -27.93 -9.63 -11.52
N ASN A 46 -28.60 -9.70 -12.67
CA ASN A 46 -28.09 -9.21 -13.95
C ASN A 46 -29.02 -8.11 -14.50
N ASP A 47 -29.67 -7.37 -13.63
CA ASP A 47 -30.50 -6.24 -14.03
C ASP A 47 -29.62 -5.10 -14.56
N ARG A 48 -29.64 -4.90 -15.86
CA ARG A 48 -28.85 -3.87 -16.56
C ARG A 48 -29.18 -2.46 -16.04
N CYS A 49 -30.45 -2.14 -15.81
CA CYS A 49 -30.85 -0.82 -15.37
C CYS A 49 -30.29 -0.53 -13.97
N LEU A 50 -30.42 -1.48 -13.05
CA LEU A 50 -29.87 -1.37 -11.71
C LEU A 50 -28.35 -1.18 -11.72
N ILE A 51 -27.62 -1.94 -12.55
CA ILE A 51 -26.16 -1.85 -12.67
C ILE A 51 -25.74 -0.48 -13.22
N GLU A 52 -26.44 0.06 -14.23
CA GLU A 52 -26.17 1.40 -14.75
C GLU A 52 -26.42 2.50 -13.69
N ASP A 53 -27.49 2.39 -12.92
CA ASP A 53 -27.80 3.33 -11.82
C ASP A 53 -26.71 3.30 -10.74
N ILE A 54 -26.22 2.11 -10.37
CA ILE A 54 -25.12 1.95 -9.40
C ILE A 54 -23.84 2.58 -9.96
N ILE A 55 -23.50 2.33 -11.23
CA ILE A 55 -22.33 2.93 -11.87
C ILE A 55 -22.48 4.46 -11.90
N ALA A 56 -23.65 4.99 -12.26
CA ALA A 56 -23.92 6.42 -12.29
C ALA A 56 -23.75 7.07 -10.90
N LYS A 57 -24.23 6.41 -9.84
CA LYS A 57 -24.02 6.85 -8.44
C LYS A 57 -22.54 6.96 -8.12
N SER A 58 -21.74 5.95 -8.50
CA SER A 58 -20.30 5.95 -8.29
C SER A 58 -19.57 7.01 -9.11
N LEU A 59 -19.95 7.23 -10.38
CA LEU A 59 -19.40 8.28 -11.24
C LEU A 59 -19.71 9.67 -10.70
N ALA A 60 -20.83 9.85 -9.99
CA ALA A 60 -21.13 11.03 -9.20
C ALA A 60 -20.28 11.14 -7.92
N LYS A 61 -19.32 10.21 -7.70
CA LYS A 61 -18.36 10.12 -6.60
C LYS A 61 -18.97 9.79 -5.24
N ASN A 62 -20.12 9.17 -5.23
CA ASN A 62 -20.75 8.66 -4.03
C ASN A 62 -20.26 7.23 -3.75
N ARG A 63 -19.91 6.95 -2.48
CA ARG A 63 -19.61 5.59 -2.03
C ARG A 63 -20.85 4.71 -2.24
N LEU A 64 -20.63 3.48 -2.70
CA LEU A 64 -21.69 2.50 -2.82
C LEU A 64 -22.09 1.92 -1.46
N ASP A 65 -23.34 1.51 -1.36
CA ASP A 65 -23.83 0.75 -0.21
C ASP A 65 -23.46 -0.75 -0.37
N PRO A 66 -23.46 -1.53 0.71
CA PRO A 66 -23.11 -2.96 0.63
C PRO A 66 -24.00 -3.75 -0.35
N GLU A 67 -25.28 -3.45 -0.41
CA GLU A 67 -26.25 -4.06 -1.33
C GLU A 67 -25.87 -3.79 -2.80
N GLU A 68 -25.51 -2.56 -3.12
CA GLU A 68 -25.08 -2.15 -4.46
C GLU A 68 -23.74 -2.81 -4.86
N MET A 69 -22.77 -2.85 -3.94
CA MET A 69 -21.49 -3.54 -4.19
C MET A 69 -21.69 -5.03 -4.43
N ALA A 70 -22.59 -5.69 -3.69
CA ALA A 70 -22.91 -7.10 -3.87
C ALA A 70 -23.50 -7.38 -5.25
N VAL A 71 -24.38 -6.51 -5.77
CA VAL A 71 -24.92 -6.63 -7.15
C VAL A 71 -23.77 -6.63 -8.16
N LEU A 72 -22.84 -5.67 -8.08
CA LEU A 72 -21.69 -5.62 -9.01
C LEU A 72 -20.78 -6.85 -8.89
N LEU A 73 -20.50 -7.33 -7.67
CA LEU A 73 -19.67 -8.51 -7.42
C LEU A 73 -20.33 -9.80 -7.97
N ASN A 74 -21.65 -9.87 -7.94
CA ASN A 74 -22.41 -11.05 -8.36
C ASN A 74 -22.78 -11.08 -9.85
N THR A 75 -22.62 -9.96 -10.56
CA THR A 75 -22.84 -9.88 -12.01
C THR A 75 -21.93 -10.87 -12.74
N GLU A 76 -22.51 -11.76 -13.56
CA GLU A 76 -21.78 -12.78 -14.31
C GLU A 76 -21.87 -12.56 -15.84
N ASP A 77 -22.78 -11.72 -16.31
CA ASP A 77 -22.93 -11.38 -17.73
C ASP A 77 -21.67 -10.66 -18.24
N PRO A 78 -21.00 -11.16 -19.30
CA PRO A 78 -19.74 -10.61 -19.78
C PRO A 78 -19.84 -9.14 -20.24
N GLU A 79 -20.96 -8.75 -20.86
CA GLU A 79 -21.17 -7.36 -21.32
C GLU A 79 -21.30 -6.41 -20.12
N LEU A 80 -22.03 -6.83 -19.09
CA LEU A 80 -22.20 -6.05 -17.87
C LEU A 80 -20.90 -6.00 -17.05
N VAL A 81 -20.12 -7.06 -17.02
CA VAL A 81 -18.78 -7.08 -16.40
C VAL A 81 -17.86 -6.07 -17.09
N GLU A 82 -17.85 -6.05 -18.45
CA GLU A 82 -17.03 -5.04 -19.15
C GLU A 82 -17.55 -3.61 -18.90
N ARG A 83 -18.85 -3.42 -18.84
CA ARG A 83 -19.45 -2.13 -18.49
C ARG A 83 -19.04 -1.65 -17.09
N ILE A 84 -18.94 -2.56 -16.09
CA ILE A 84 -18.42 -2.27 -14.74
C ILE A 84 -16.95 -1.81 -14.81
N LYS A 85 -16.13 -2.52 -15.60
CA LYS A 85 -14.72 -2.15 -15.81
C LYS A 85 -14.56 -0.78 -16.48
N GLU A 86 -15.41 -0.46 -17.47
CA GLU A 86 -15.45 0.86 -18.11
C GLU A 86 -15.79 1.96 -17.13
N GLY A 87 -16.82 1.77 -16.29
CA GLY A 87 -17.17 2.68 -15.21
C GLY A 87 -16.01 2.94 -14.26
N ALA A 88 -15.28 1.90 -13.89
CA ALA A 88 -14.10 2.02 -13.03
C ALA A 88 -12.95 2.80 -13.71
N ARG A 89 -12.72 2.60 -15.02
CA ARG A 89 -11.75 3.40 -15.81
C ARG A 89 -12.13 4.88 -15.82
N GLU A 90 -13.38 5.18 -16.11
CA GLU A 90 -13.90 6.53 -16.17
C GLU A 90 -13.75 7.23 -14.82
N LEU A 91 -14.16 6.57 -13.75
CA LEU A 91 -14.05 7.08 -12.39
C LEU A 91 -12.61 7.36 -12.00
N LYS A 92 -11.70 6.39 -12.23
CA LYS A 92 -10.26 6.57 -11.94
C LYS A 92 -9.69 7.76 -12.70
N LYS A 93 -10.01 7.89 -13.99
CA LYS A 93 -9.54 9.01 -14.82
C LYS A 93 -10.09 10.36 -14.34
N THR A 94 -11.32 10.37 -13.87
CA THR A 94 -11.95 11.57 -13.35
C THR A 94 -11.29 12.06 -12.06
N ILE A 95 -10.98 11.15 -11.11
CA ILE A 95 -10.44 11.50 -9.79
C ILE A 95 -8.93 11.65 -9.82
N TYR A 96 -8.21 10.66 -10.35
CA TYR A 96 -6.75 10.54 -10.27
C TYR A 96 -6.01 10.92 -11.56
N GLY A 97 -6.73 11.07 -12.69
CA GLY A 97 -6.12 11.27 -14.01
C GLY A 97 -5.27 10.08 -14.44
N ASN A 98 -4.19 10.37 -15.15
CA ASN A 98 -3.23 9.35 -15.61
C ASN A 98 -2.10 9.09 -14.60
N ARG A 99 -2.11 9.76 -13.44
CA ARG A 99 -1.05 9.67 -12.46
C ARG A 99 -1.00 8.30 -11.78
N ILE A 100 0.21 7.74 -11.68
CA ILE A 100 0.52 6.53 -10.91
C ILE A 100 1.61 6.86 -9.91
N VAL A 101 1.33 6.66 -8.62
CA VAL A 101 2.32 6.86 -7.56
C VAL A 101 3.23 5.66 -7.45
N LEU A 102 4.54 5.90 -7.38
CA LEU A 102 5.56 4.87 -7.23
C LEU A 102 6.15 4.89 -5.83
N PHE A 103 6.42 3.69 -5.29
CA PHE A 103 7.12 3.50 -4.03
C PHE A 103 7.96 2.21 -4.09
N ALA A 104 8.81 1.98 -3.08
CA ALA A 104 9.48 0.71 -2.88
C ALA A 104 9.24 0.18 -1.47
N PRO A 105 9.10 -1.16 -1.27
CA PRO A 105 9.16 -1.75 0.05
C PRO A 105 10.60 -1.79 0.56
N LEU A 106 10.80 -1.59 1.86
CA LEU A 106 12.09 -1.77 2.54
C LEU A 106 11.88 -2.67 3.75
N TYR A 107 12.33 -3.92 3.64
CA TYR A 107 12.22 -4.89 4.71
C TYR A 107 13.32 -4.68 5.75
N VAL A 108 12.94 -4.20 6.93
CA VAL A 108 13.88 -3.88 8.03
C VAL A 108 14.24 -5.12 8.83
N GLY A 109 13.30 -6.06 8.96
CA GLY A 109 13.57 -7.30 9.66
C GLY A 109 12.46 -8.34 9.50
N ASN A 110 12.87 -9.61 9.52
CA ASN A 110 12.00 -10.78 9.33
C ASN A 110 11.85 -11.66 10.57
N ASP A 111 12.36 -11.24 11.73
CA ASP A 111 12.04 -11.91 12.99
C ASP A 111 10.54 -11.80 13.24
N CYS A 112 9.88 -12.93 13.56
CA CYS A 112 8.44 -12.97 13.77
C CYS A 112 8.06 -14.03 14.78
N ILE A 113 7.16 -13.69 15.72
CA ILE A 113 6.64 -14.61 16.73
C ILE A 113 5.35 -15.31 16.29
N ASN A 114 4.75 -14.86 15.20
CA ASN A 114 3.51 -15.44 14.68
C ASN A 114 3.78 -16.69 13.84
N ASN A 115 2.77 -17.57 13.77
CA ASN A 115 2.86 -18.79 12.99
C ASN A 115 1.82 -18.87 11.87
N CYS A 116 1.74 -17.79 11.06
CA CYS A 116 0.78 -17.69 9.95
C CYS A 116 1.11 -18.74 8.87
N THR A 117 0.14 -19.59 8.52
CA THR A 117 0.35 -20.76 7.63
C THR A 117 0.79 -20.40 6.22
N TYR A 118 0.52 -19.20 5.76
CA TYR A 118 0.78 -18.68 4.41
C TYR A 118 2.05 -17.81 4.29
N CYS A 119 2.76 -17.56 5.39
CA CYS A 119 3.83 -16.56 5.43
C CYS A 119 5.22 -17.18 5.59
N GLY A 120 6.17 -16.80 4.74
CA GLY A 120 7.56 -17.23 4.85
C GLY A 120 8.22 -16.84 6.19
N PHE A 121 7.76 -15.73 6.81
CA PHE A 121 8.30 -15.25 8.10
C PHE A 121 7.76 -15.99 9.33
N ARG A 122 6.83 -16.95 9.19
CA ARG A 122 6.27 -17.67 10.35
C ARG A 122 7.37 -18.24 11.25
N SER A 123 7.11 -18.22 12.56
CA SER A 123 8.08 -18.63 13.58
C SER A 123 8.57 -20.08 13.42
N SER A 124 7.71 -20.98 12.90
CA SER A 124 8.06 -22.39 12.64
C SER A 124 8.86 -22.63 11.36
N ASN A 125 9.11 -21.59 10.52
CA ASN A 125 9.95 -21.75 9.34
C ASN A 125 11.43 -21.66 9.70
N LEU A 126 12.06 -22.82 9.88
CA LEU A 126 13.48 -22.92 10.25
C LEU A 126 14.44 -22.76 9.07
N GLU A 127 13.93 -22.78 7.82
CA GLU A 127 14.74 -22.61 6.62
C GLU A 127 14.99 -21.12 6.30
N LEU A 128 14.17 -20.23 6.88
CA LEU A 128 14.32 -18.80 6.68
C LEU A 128 15.52 -18.26 7.45
N VAL A 129 16.38 -17.55 6.77
CA VAL A 129 17.50 -16.84 7.40
C VAL A 129 16.95 -15.59 8.09
N ARG A 130 16.95 -15.59 9.43
CA ARG A 130 16.51 -14.46 10.24
C ARG A 130 17.52 -13.33 10.20
N LYS A 131 17.03 -12.14 9.92
CA LYS A 131 17.85 -10.93 9.87
C LYS A 131 17.04 -9.72 10.31
N THR A 132 17.66 -8.85 11.08
CA THR A 132 17.21 -7.48 11.35
C THR A 132 18.35 -6.55 10.96
N LEU A 133 18.08 -5.55 10.18
CA LEU A 133 19.08 -4.56 9.75
C LEU A 133 19.59 -3.77 10.96
N THR A 134 20.90 -3.63 11.06
CA THR A 134 21.52 -2.59 11.89
C THR A 134 21.29 -1.22 11.27
N MET A 135 21.42 -0.13 12.03
CA MET A 135 21.27 1.23 11.49
C MET A 135 22.26 1.53 10.34
N ARG A 136 23.44 0.89 10.34
CA ARG A 136 24.42 1.00 9.25
C ARG A 136 23.97 0.25 7.99
N GLU A 137 23.43 -0.95 8.13
CA GLU A 137 22.87 -1.69 6.99
C GLU A 137 21.64 -0.98 6.44
N LEU A 138 20.75 -0.48 7.31
CA LEU A 138 19.59 0.32 6.90
C LEU A 138 20.01 1.55 6.08
N GLU A 139 21.05 2.27 6.51
CA GLU A 139 21.60 3.40 5.76
C GLU A 139 22.07 2.97 4.36
N LYS A 140 22.74 1.84 4.23
CA LYS A 140 23.19 1.34 2.91
C LYS A 140 22.02 0.98 1.99
N GLU A 141 21.00 0.31 2.53
CA GLU A 141 19.77 0.00 1.80
C GLU A 141 19.08 1.27 1.28
N VAL A 142 18.98 2.29 2.14
CA VAL A 142 18.38 3.59 1.76
C VAL A 142 19.20 4.29 0.68
N ARG A 143 20.54 4.35 0.81
CA ARG A 143 21.42 4.92 -0.21
C ARG A 143 21.28 4.20 -1.55
N ALA A 144 21.18 2.87 -1.55
CA ALA A 144 20.95 2.08 -2.75
C ALA A 144 19.58 2.39 -3.41
N LEU A 145 18.55 2.63 -2.63
CA LEU A 145 17.23 3.04 -3.14
C LEU A 145 17.25 4.49 -3.69
N GLU A 146 17.91 5.39 -2.98
CA GLU A 146 18.05 6.80 -3.40
C GLU A 146 18.87 6.94 -4.68
N SER A 147 19.95 6.16 -4.84
CA SER A 147 20.77 6.13 -6.06
C SER A 147 20.00 5.65 -7.30
N ARG A 148 18.90 4.90 -7.11
CA ARG A 148 17.96 4.48 -8.15
C ARG A 148 16.84 5.51 -8.39
N GLY A 149 16.75 6.55 -7.57
CA GLY A 149 15.77 7.63 -7.69
C GLY A 149 14.49 7.48 -6.89
N HIS A 150 14.39 6.50 -5.98
CA HIS A 150 13.24 6.37 -5.09
C HIS A 150 13.10 7.57 -4.14
N LYS A 151 11.85 7.98 -3.88
CA LYS A 151 11.51 9.08 -2.98
C LYS A 151 10.46 8.69 -1.93
N ARG A 152 9.88 7.49 -2.06
CA ARG A 152 8.79 7.00 -1.21
C ARG A 152 9.05 5.56 -0.85
N LEU A 153 9.02 5.25 0.44
CA LEU A 153 9.21 3.89 0.94
C LEU A 153 8.01 3.44 1.77
N ILE A 154 7.81 2.12 1.80
CA ILE A 154 7.07 1.45 2.85
C ILE A 154 8.03 0.53 3.61
N MET A 155 8.24 0.83 4.89
CA MET A 155 9.09 0.01 5.74
C MET A 155 8.28 -1.16 6.31
N VAL A 156 8.82 -2.37 6.18
CA VAL A 156 8.12 -3.61 6.55
C VAL A 156 8.88 -4.32 7.67
N TYR A 157 8.14 -4.76 8.66
CA TYR A 157 8.66 -5.47 9.84
C TYR A 157 7.89 -6.77 10.05
N GLY A 158 8.56 -7.80 10.53
CA GLY A 158 7.89 -8.92 11.17
C GLY A 158 7.22 -8.46 12.48
N GLU A 159 6.48 -9.33 13.13
CA GLU A 159 5.92 -9.05 14.46
C GLU A 159 6.78 -9.70 15.53
N HIS A 160 7.59 -8.90 16.21
CA HIS A 160 8.55 -9.36 17.22
C HIS A 160 8.78 -8.27 18.27
N PRO A 161 9.04 -8.60 19.56
CA PRO A 161 9.31 -7.61 20.63
C PRO A 161 10.46 -6.62 20.30
N ARG A 162 11.39 -7.02 19.43
CA ARG A 162 12.48 -6.16 18.94
C ARG A 162 11.99 -4.98 18.11
N TYR A 163 10.85 -5.12 17.45
CA TYR A 163 10.26 -4.08 16.60
C TYR A 163 9.22 -3.30 17.39
N ASP A 164 9.63 -2.81 18.54
CA ASP A 164 8.83 -1.93 19.37
C ASP A 164 8.66 -0.54 18.74
N PRO A 165 7.77 0.30 19.26
CA PRO A 165 7.53 1.64 18.72
C PRO A 165 8.79 2.50 18.61
N GLU A 166 9.71 2.39 19.57
CA GLU A 166 10.95 3.16 19.62
C GLU A 166 11.92 2.73 18.53
N PHE A 167 12.06 1.41 18.30
CA PHE A 167 12.86 0.88 17.20
C PHE A 167 12.29 1.32 15.85
N ILE A 168 10.97 1.20 15.65
CA ILE A 168 10.32 1.64 14.41
C ILE A 168 10.57 3.14 14.20
N ALA A 169 10.34 3.96 15.21
CA ALA A 169 10.57 5.40 15.15
C ALA A 169 12.04 5.75 14.84
N ALA A 170 13.00 5.05 15.45
CA ALA A 170 14.42 5.25 15.19
C ALA A 170 14.80 4.90 13.75
N THR A 171 14.29 3.79 13.21
CA THR A 171 14.55 3.41 11.82
C THR A 171 13.91 4.38 10.83
N VAL A 172 12.71 4.90 11.09
CA VAL A 172 12.07 5.93 10.26
C VAL A 172 12.89 7.22 10.23
N ARG A 173 13.36 7.71 11.40
CA ARG A 173 14.25 8.87 11.47
C ARG A 173 15.54 8.65 10.69
N LYS A 174 16.15 7.45 10.83
CA LYS A 174 17.37 7.11 10.10
C LYS A 174 17.18 7.15 8.59
N VAL A 175 16.01 6.72 8.07
CA VAL A 175 15.68 6.83 6.64
C VAL A 175 15.63 8.29 6.20
N TYR A 176 14.97 9.17 6.93
CA TYR A 176 14.87 10.59 6.57
C TYR A 176 16.21 11.34 6.69
N GLU A 177 17.10 10.91 7.57
CA GLU A 177 18.44 11.50 7.77
C GLU A 177 19.43 11.06 6.67
N THR A 178 19.18 9.92 6.04
CA THR A 178 20.07 9.38 4.99
C THR A 178 19.89 10.18 3.70
N LYS A 179 21.00 10.46 3.02
CA LYS A 179 21.02 11.10 1.70
C LYS A 179 22.13 10.55 0.84
N GLU A 180 21.85 10.32 -0.44
CA GLU A 180 22.82 9.87 -1.44
C GLU A 180 22.78 10.76 -2.68
N GLY A 181 23.85 11.52 -2.93
CA GLY A 181 23.93 12.45 -4.02
C GLY A 181 22.80 13.50 -4.00
N ARG A 182 21.92 13.48 -4.99
CA ARG A 182 20.68 14.28 -5.04
C ARG A 182 19.46 13.49 -4.53
N GLY A 183 19.70 12.27 -4.04
CA GLY A 183 18.66 11.39 -3.47
C GLY A 183 18.23 11.86 -2.09
N GLU A 184 16.96 11.69 -1.80
CA GLU A 184 16.38 11.79 -0.46
C GLU A 184 15.03 11.10 -0.43
N ILE A 185 14.74 10.39 0.66
CA ILE A 185 13.42 9.84 0.88
C ILE A 185 12.53 10.94 1.48
N ARG A 186 11.41 11.22 0.78
CA ARG A 186 10.47 12.31 1.12
C ARG A 186 9.23 11.83 1.83
N ARG A 187 9.00 10.50 1.85
CA ARG A 187 7.85 9.88 2.51
C ARG A 187 8.18 8.46 2.95
N VAL A 188 7.94 8.16 4.21
CA VAL A 188 8.06 6.83 4.79
C VAL A 188 6.70 6.40 5.31
N ASN A 189 6.13 5.36 4.70
CA ASN A 189 5.00 4.63 5.23
C ASN A 189 5.51 3.44 6.05
N ILE A 190 4.72 2.91 6.96
CA ILE A 190 5.08 1.70 7.71
C ILE A 190 4.03 0.61 7.56
N ASN A 191 4.50 -0.63 7.43
CA ASN A 191 3.73 -1.85 7.59
C ASN A 191 4.32 -2.60 8.80
N ALA A 192 3.72 -2.36 9.96
CA ALA A 192 4.14 -2.91 11.23
C ALA A 192 2.95 -3.57 11.94
N ALA A 193 3.23 -4.47 12.88
CA ALA A 193 2.21 -5.07 13.73
C ALA A 193 1.36 -4.01 14.45
N PRO A 194 0.11 -4.32 14.84
CA PRO A 194 -0.73 -3.39 15.58
C PRO A 194 -0.08 -2.97 16.90
N LEU A 195 -0.07 -1.67 17.14
CA LEU A 195 0.40 -1.06 18.38
C LEU A 195 -0.79 -0.65 19.28
N ASP A 196 -0.52 -0.31 20.52
CA ASP A 196 -1.43 0.47 21.34
C ASP A 196 -1.39 1.96 20.96
N VAL A 197 -2.24 2.77 21.56
CA VAL A 197 -2.35 4.21 21.23
C VAL A 197 -1.05 4.94 21.50
N GLU A 198 -0.34 4.63 22.59
CA GLU A 198 0.93 5.28 22.92
C GLU A 198 2.06 4.88 21.95
N GLY A 199 2.10 3.61 21.55
CA GLY A 199 3.02 3.17 20.51
C GLY A 199 2.75 3.85 19.16
N PHE A 200 1.48 4.05 18.78
CA PHE A 200 1.14 4.83 17.59
C PHE A 200 1.51 6.30 17.70
N LYS A 201 1.39 6.94 18.87
CA LYS A 201 1.90 8.30 19.09
C LYS A 201 3.41 8.41 18.90
N THR A 202 4.16 7.41 19.37
CA THR A 202 5.62 7.34 19.21
C THR A 202 6.01 7.27 17.73
N VAL A 203 5.39 6.38 16.95
CA VAL A 203 5.73 6.27 15.51
C VAL A 203 5.22 7.46 14.70
N LYS A 204 4.09 8.07 15.09
CA LYS A 204 3.61 9.33 14.50
C LYS A 204 4.63 10.45 14.67
N ALA A 205 5.19 10.59 15.87
CA ALA A 205 6.20 11.62 16.19
C ALA A 205 7.50 11.46 15.36
N ALA A 206 7.77 10.26 14.81
CA ALA A 206 8.88 10.05 13.88
C ALA A 206 8.57 10.54 12.44
N GLY A 207 7.36 10.99 12.16
CA GLY A 207 6.96 11.56 10.87
C GLY A 207 6.55 10.49 9.84
N ILE A 208 5.98 9.37 10.30
CA ILE A 208 5.43 8.39 9.35
C ILE A 208 4.35 9.03 8.48
N GLY A 209 4.23 8.50 7.29
CA GLY A 209 3.15 8.83 6.40
C GLY A 209 1.87 8.06 6.69
N THR A 210 1.67 6.95 5.97
CA THR A 210 0.52 6.06 6.16
C THR A 210 0.92 4.91 7.08
N TYR A 211 0.09 4.59 8.06
CA TYR A 211 0.13 3.30 8.73
C TYR A 211 -0.66 2.30 7.90
N GLN A 212 0.00 1.25 7.44
CA GLN A 212 -0.60 0.24 6.58
C GLN A 212 -0.56 -1.12 7.24
N ILE A 213 -1.71 -1.79 7.32
CA ILE A 213 -1.81 -3.16 7.81
C ILE A 213 -2.99 -3.87 7.15
N PHE A 214 -2.85 -5.18 6.94
CA PHE A 214 -3.91 -5.99 6.38
C PHE A 214 -4.59 -6.81 7.48
N GLN A 215 -5.92 -6.92 7.44
CA GLN A 215 -6.64 -7.88 8.25
C GLN A 215 -6.29 -9.32 7.82
N GLU A 216 -5.75 -9.48 6.64
CA GLU A 216 -5.43 -10.70 5.89
C GLU A 216 -6.70 -11.39 5.38
N THR A 217 -7.57 -11.85 6.26
CA THR A 217 -8.94 -12.26 5.97
C THR A 217 -9.88 -11.73 7.04
N TYR A 218 -11.03 -11.24 6.62
CA TYR A 218 -12.09 -10.79 7.52
C TYR A 218 -13.00 -11.93 7.97
N HIS A 219 -12.96 -13.09 7.30
CA HIS A 219 -13.73 -14.27 7.70
C HIS A 219 -13.14 -14.92 8.95
N ARG A 220 -13.84 -14.87 10.08
CA ARG A 220 -13.34 -15.24 11.41
C ARG A 220 -12.82 -16.66 11.51
N ALA A 221 -13.57 -17.62 10.96
CA ALA A 221 -13.17 -19.02 11.02
C ALA A 221 -11.88 -19.27 10.25
N THR A 222 -11.74 -18.70 9.05
CA THR A 222 -10.50 -18.75 8.26
C THR A 222 -9.38 -18.04 8.99
N TYR A 223 -9.64 -16.85 9.55
CA TYR A 223 -8.62 -16.11 10.30
C TYR A 223 -8.00 -16.95 11.43
N GLN A 224 -8.84 -17.61 12.23
CA GLN A 224 -8.38 -18.48 13.32
C GLN A 224 -7.57 -19.68 12.80
N SER A 225 -7.98 -20.28 11.68
CA SER A 225 -7.29 -21.44 11.11
C SER A 225 -5.91 -21.10 10.55
N VAL A 226 -5.74 -19.92 9.94
CA VAL A 226 -4.47 -19.52 9.30
C VAL A 226 -3.52 -18.77 10.24
N HIS A 227 -3.98 -18.37 11.44
CA HIS A 227 -3.16 -17.72 12.48
C HIS A 227 -3.17 -18.53 13.79
N PRO A 228 -2.57 -19.72 13.81
CA PRO A 228 -2.66 -20.64 14.94
C PRO A 228 -1.88 -20.20 16.19
N GLY A 229 -1.04 -19.16 16.10
CA GLY A 229 -0.24 -18.71 17.24
C GLY A 229 0.42 -17.36 17.04
N GLY A 230 0.85 -16.77 18.16
CA GLY A 230 1.42 -15.43 18.25
C GLY A 230 0.34 -14.35 18.48
N LEU A 231 0.75 -13.07 18.55
CA LEU A 231 -0.17 -11.96 18.80
C LEU A 231 -1.19 -11.77 17.67
N LYS A 232 -0.80 -12.10 16.44
CA LYS A 232 -1.67 -12.02 15.26
C LYS A 232 -2.86 -12.98 15.34
N ALA A 233 -2.84 -13.99 16.18
CA ALA A 233 -4.00 -14.85 16.45
C ALA A 233 -5.23 -14.08 17.00
N ASN A 234 -5.02 -12.89 17.57
CA ASN A 234 -6.10 -12.07 18.09
C ASN A 234 -6.77 -11.26 16.97
N TYR A 235 -7.90 -11.77 16.48
CA TYR A 235 -8.69 -11.16 15.39
C TYR A 235 -9.11 -9.71 15.69
N LEU A 236 -9.68 -9.47 16.90
CA LEU A 236 -10.20 -8.15 17.26
C LEU A 236 -9.08 -7.13 17.47
N TRP A 237 -7.96 -7.55 18.07
CA TRP A 237 -6.81 -6.66 18.23
C TRP A 237 -6.32 -6.11 16.88
N ARG A 238 -6.31 -6.98 15.86
CA ARG A 238 -5.93 -6.59 14.52
C ARG A 238 -6.99 -5.78 13.80
N LEU A 239 -8.26 -6.17 13.91
CA LEU A 239 -9.39 -5.47 13.29
C LEU A 239 -9.48 -4.01 13.73
N TYR A 240 -9.26 -3.72 15.01
CA TYR A 240 -9.30 -2.39 15.62
C TYR A 240 -7.92 -1.67 15.59
N ALA A 241 -6.98 -2.10 14.75
CA ALA A 241 -5.67 -1.45 14.66
C ALA A 241 -5.77 -0.01 14.14
N PHE A 242 -6.63 0.24 13.15
CA PHE A 242 -6.84 1.58 12.60
C PHE A 242 -7.54 2.50 13.58
N ASP A 243 -8.49 1.99 14.37
CA ASP A 243 -9.12 2.77 15.44
C ASP A 243 -8.06 3.35 16.37
N ARG A 244 -7.15 2.52 16.89
CA ARG A 244 -6.07 2.97 17.78
C ARG A 244 -5.09 3.92 17.09
N ALA A 245 -4.77 3.66 15.81
CA ALA A 245 -3.90 4.54 15.04
C ALA A 245 -4.53 5.93 14.85
N MET A 246 -5.81 5.99 14.50
CA MET A 246 -6.55 7.24 14.31
C MET A 246 -6.80 7.96 15.64
N GLU A 247 -7.07 7.26 16.73
CA GLU A 247 -7.11 7.81 18.10
C GLU A 247 -5.76 8.44 18.52
N ALA A 248 -4.64 7.88 18.05
CA ALA A 248 -3.31 8.48 18.22
C ALA A 248 -3.05 9.66 17.27
N GLY A 249 -4.01 9.98 16.39
CA GLY A 249 -3.96 11.06 15.43
C GLY A 249 -3.20 10.71 14.13
N ILE A 250 -3.02 9.43 13.80
CA ILE A 250 -2.58 9.01 12.46
C ILE A 250 -3.83 8.98 11.59
N ASP A 251 -3.97 9.97 10.74
CA ASP A 251 -5.15 10.20 9.90
C ASP A 251 -5.05 9.54 8.51
N ASP A 252 -3.89 9.04 8.13
CA ASP A 252 -3.66 8.29 6.90
C ASP A 252 -3.47 6.79 7.20
N VAL A 253 -4.50 5.99 6.96
CA VAL A 253 -4.45 4.53 7.13
C VAL A 253 -4.62 3.79 5.81
N GLY A 254 -3.95 2.63 5.68
CA GLY A 254 -4.02 1.77 4.52
C GLY A 254 -4.44 0.36 4.89
N MET A 255 -5.64 -0.03 4.46
CA MET A 255 -6.18 -1.36 4.74
C MET A 255 -5.93 -2.36 3.61
N GLY A 256 -6.20 -3.64 3.90
CA GLY A 256 -6.19 -4.67 2.87
C GLY A 256 -6.56 -6.04 3.36
N ALA A 257 -6.71 -6.93 2.38
CA ALA A 257 -6.89 -8.36 2.57
C ALA A 257 -5.92 -9.14 1.68
N LEU A 258 -5.48 -10.30 2.13
CA LEU A 258 -4.65 -11.23 1.35
C LEU A 258 -5.58 -12.17 0.59
N ILE A 259 -5.73 -11.91 -0.69
CA ILE A 259 -6.68 -12.62 -1.56
C ILE A 259 -6.20 -14.04 -1.85
N GLY A 260 -7.07 -15.01 -1.58
CA GLY A 260 -6.79 -16.43 -1.68
C GLY A 260 -6.88 -17.17 -0.33
N LEU A 261 -6.96 -16.44 0.79
CA LEU A 261 -7.24 -17.04 2.10
C LEU A 261 -8.71 -17.44 2.25
N TYR A 262 -9.61 -16.60 1.78
CA TYR A 262 -11.05 -16.84 1.71
C TYR A 262 -11.63 -16.25 0.43
N ASN A 263 -12.94 -16.35 0.25
CA ASN A 263 -13.66 -15.88 -0.92
C ASN A 263 -13.40 -14.38 -1.18
N HIS A 264 -12.87 -14.05 -2.33
CA HIS A 264 -12.48 -12.68 -2.71
C HIS A 264 -13.64 -11.68 -2.71
N LYS A 265 -14.87 -12.12 -3.04
CA LYS A 265 -16.07 -11.27 -2.96
C LYS A 265 -16.39 -10.91 -1.51
N PHE A 266 -16.26 -11.89 -0.59
CA PHE A 266 -16.44 -11.66 0.84
C PHE A 266 -15.41 -10.65 1.38
N GLU A 267 -14.13 -10.83 1.01
CA GLU A 267 -13.06 -9.92 1.44
C GLU A 267 -13.30 -8.49 0.92
N ALA A 268 -13.73 -8.34 -0.33
CA ALA A 268 -14.07 -7.05 -0.91
C ALA A 268 -15.23 -6.37 -0.17
N MET A 269 -16.31 -7.11 0.13
CA MET A 269 -17.44 -6.61 0.93
C MET A 269 -17.01 -6.22 2.34
N ALA A 270 -16.18 -7.03 2.98
CA ALA A 270 -15.70 -6.77 4.34
C ALA A 270 -14.80 -5.52 4.40
N MET A 271 -13.97 -5.27 3.38
CA MET A 271 -13.21 -4.01 3.25
C MET A 271 -14.15 -2.79 3.10
N LEU A 272 -15.28 -2.93 2.41
CA LEU A 272 -16.30 -1.86 2.36
C LEU A 272 -16.91 -1.61 3.75
N TYR A 273 -17.28 -2.65 4.49
CA TYR A 273 -17.78 -2.49 5.86
C TYR A 273 -16.74 -1.87 6.80
N HIS A 274 -15.47 -2.20 6.63
CA HIS A 274 -14.40 -1.55 7.40
C HIS A 274 -14.24 -0.07 7.02
N THR A 275 -14.39 0.25 5.73
CA THR A 275 -14.43 1.65 5.26
C THR A 275 -15.58 2.41 5.90
N ILE A 276 -16.79 1.84 5.92
CA ILE A 276 -17.98 2.43 6.55
C ILE A 276 -17.74 2.67 8.04
N HIS A 277 -17.17 1.69 8.75
CA HIS A 277 -16.84 1.83 10.17
C HIS A 277 -15.91 3.02 10.46
N LEU A 278 -14.87 3.20 9.62
CA LEU A 278 -13.95 4.33 9.77
C LEU A 278 -14.61 5.67 9.45
N GLU A 279 -15.43 5.73 8.40
CA GLU A 279 -16.20 6.92 8.05
C GLU A 279 -17.17 7.33 9.15
N GLU A 280 -17.92 6.38 9.73
CA GLU A 280 -18.87 6.61 10.81
C GLU A 280 -18.18 7.05 12.12
N LYS A 281 -17.04 6.48 12.44
CA LYS A 281 -16.34 6.75 13.69
C LYS A 281 -15.46 7.99 13.64
N PHE A 282 -14.76 8.22 12.52
CA PHE A 282 -13.72 9.23 12.40
C PHE A 282 -13.98 10.27 11.30
N GLY A 283 -15.10 10.17 10.57
CA GLY A 283 -15.43 11.09 9.47
C GLY A 283 -14.60 10.86 8.19
N VAL A 284 -13.65 9.93 8.21
CA VAL A 284 -12.76 9.64 7.07
C VAL A 284 -12.58 8.14 6.90
N GLY A 285 -12.62 7.68 5.64
CA GLY A 285 -12.30 6.30 5.28
C GLY A 285 -10.79 6.10 5.04
N PRO A 286 -10.39 4.91 4.55
CA PRO A 286 -8.99 4.60 4.32
C PRO A 286 -8.38 5.44 3.19
N HIS A 287 -7.15 5.90 3.39
CA HIS A 287 -6.38 6.57 2.35
C HIS A 287 -6.04 5.60 1.19
N THR A 288 -5.77 4.34 1.52
CA THR A 288 -5.49 3.30 0.52
C THR A 288 -6.14 1.97 0.87
N ILE A 289 -6.50 1.22 -0.19
CA ILE A 289 -6.91 -0.18 -0.13
C ILE A 289 -5.93 -1.01 -0.97
N SER A 290 -5.48 -2.14 -0.42
CA SER A 290 -4.57 -3.07 -1.06
C SER A 290 -5.13 -4.50 -0.96
N PHE A 291 -4.98 -5.29 -2.02
CA PHE A 291 -5.56 -6.63 -2.13
C PHE A 291 -4.61 -7.59 -2.83
N PRO A 292 -3.37 -7.77 -2.30
CA PRO A 292 -2.42 -8.69 -2.90
C PRO A 292 -2.96 -10.12 -2.90
N ARG A 293 -2.64 -10.90 -3.94
CA ARG A 293 -2.88 -12.34 -3.94
C ARG A 293 -1.78 -13.07 -3.17
N ILE A 294 -2.10 -14.27 -2.70
CA ILE A 294 -1.10 -15.17 -2.10
C ILE A 294 -0.11 -15.59 -3.18
N GLU A 295 1.18 -15.48 -2.87
CA GLU A 295 2.28 -15.91 -3.70
C GLU A 295 3.11 -16.98 -2.98
N PRO A 296 3.78 -17.88 -3.72
CA PRO A 296 4.64 -18.89 -3.12
C PRO A 296 5.66 -18.30 -2.14
N ALA A 297 5.92 -19.02 -1.06
CA ALA A 297 6.86 -18.60 -0.04
C ALA A 297 7.71 -19.80 0.42
N LEU A 298 8.96 -19.53 0.83
CA LEU A 298 9.89 -20.56 1.25
C LEU A 298 9.25 -21.50 2.29
N ASN A 299 9.29 -22.81 2.02
CA ASN A 299 8.76 -23.87 2.88
C ASN A 299 7.30 -23.64 3.33
N THR A 300 6.41 -23.15 2.47
CA THR A 300 5.05 -22.74 2.84
C THR A 300 4.01 -23.39 1.92
N ALA A 301 3.68 -24.66 2.20
CA ALA A 301 2.75 -25.47 1.37
C ALA A 301 1.36 -24.82 1.20
N TYR A 302 0.86 -24.04 2.16
CA TYR A 302 -0.39 -23.31 2.02
C TYR A 302 -0.34 -22.27 0.89
N ALA A 303 0.80 -21.63 0.72
CA ALA A 303 0.98 -20.60 -0.30
C ALA A 303 1.14 -21.16 -1.71
N ASP A 304 1.56 -22.42 -1.83
CA ASP A 304 1.69 -23.11 -3.13
C ASP A 304 0.32 -23.47 -3.75
N HIS A 305 -0.69 -23.70 -2.88
CA HIS A 305 -2.04 -24.10 -3.29
C HIS A 305 -3.10 -23.36 -2.44
N PRO A 306 -3.28 -22.04 -2.62
CA PRO A 306 -4.27 -21.31 -1.85
C PRO A 306 -5.69 -21.77 -2.20
N PRO A 307 -6.53 -22.11 -1.19
CA PRO A 307 -7.82 -22.78 -1.41
C PRO A 307 -8.87 -21.90 -2.11
N TYR A 308 -8.69 -20.59 -2.08
CA TYR A 308 -9.64 -19.61 -2.63
C TYR A 308 -8.98 -18.65 -3.62
N ALA A 309 -7.95 -19.11 -4.35
CA ALA A 309 -7.33 -18.30 -5.38
C ALA A 309 -8.36 -17.92 -6.46
N PRO A 310 -8.63 -16.63 -6.71
CA PRO A 310 -9.51 -16.23 -7.79
C PRO A 310 -8.83 -16.39 -9.15
N SER A 311 -9.64 -16.56 -10.21
CA SER A 311 -9.14 -16.38 -11.57
C SER A 311 -8.67 -14.94 -11.80
N ASP A 312 -7.82 -14.72 -12.81
CA ASP A 312 -7.40 -13.36 -13.18
C ASP A 312 -8.60 -12.48 -13.56
N ALA A 313 -9.61 -13.06 -14.24
CA ALA A 313 -10.83 -12.35 -14.60
C ALA A 313 -11.64 -11.91 -13.37
N ASP A 314 -11.80 -12.78 -12.37
CA ASP A 314 -12.49 -12.45 -11.12
C ASP A 314 -11.71 -11.41 -10.31
N PHE A 315 -10.38 -11.52 -10.28
CA PHE A 315 -9.52 -10.57 -9.61
C PHE A 315 -9.63 -9.17 -10.24
N MET A 316 -9.60 -9.10 -11.57
CA MET A 316 -9.74 -7.84 -12.31
C MET A 316 -11.11 -7.21 -12.12
N LYS A 317 -12.18 -8.02 -12.12
CA LYS A 317 -13.53 -7.55 -11.80
C LYS A 317 -13.62 -7.02 -10.37
N MET A 318 -13.06 -7.73 -9.39
CA MET A 318 -13.00 -7.27 -8.00
C MET A 318 -12.31 -5.90 -7.88
N ILE A 319 -11.19 -5.68 -8.59
CA ILE A 319 -10.49 -4.39 -8.63
C ILE A 319 -11.42 -3.29 -9.14
N ALA A 320 -12.12 -3.53 -10.24
CA ALA A 320 -13.07 -2.58 -10.81
C ALA A 320 -14.21 -2.25 -9.84
N VAL A 321 -14.78 -3.27 -9.18
CA VAL A 321 -15.86 -3.10 -8.21
C VAL A 321 -15.39 -2.33 -6.97
N ILE A 322 -14.21 -2.62 -6.41
CA ILE A 322 -13.66 -1.85 -5.27
C ILE A 322 -13.45 -0.39 -5.66
N ARG A 323 -12.99 -0.10 -6.89
CA ARG A 323 -12.86 1.28 -7.38
C ARG A 323 -14.20 2.01 -7.41
N LEU A 324 -15.24 1.34 -7.90
CA LEU A 324 -16.60 1.92 -7.92
C LEU A 324 -17.18 2.05 -6.51
N ALA A 325 -16.94 1.07 -5.64
CA ALA A 325 -17.49 1.06 -4.28
C ALA A 325 -16.94 2.18 -3.40
N VAL A 326 -15.62 2.46 -3.49
CA VAL A 326 -14.97 3.53 -2.70
C VAL A 326 -14.22 4.49 -3.65
N PRO A 327 -14.93 5.45 -4.26
CA PRO A 327 -14.40 6.30 -5.32
C PRO A 327 -13.14 7.08 -4.97
N TYR A 328 -13.06 7.60 -3.76
CA TYR A 328 -12.00 8.50 -3.29
C TYR A 328 -10.71 7.81 -2.85
N THR A 329 -10.73 6.51 -2.54
CA THR A 329 -9.57 5.80 -1.98
C THR A 329 -8.48 5.54 -3.00
N GLY A 330 -7.20 5.60 -2.59
CA GLY A 330 -6.08 5.11 -3.37
C GLY A 330 -6.09 3.58 -3.42
N MET A 331 -5.81 2.99 -4.58
CA MET A 331 -5.73 1.53 -4.71
C MET A 331 -4.32 1.12 -5.07
N ILE A 332 -3.79 0.14 -4.33
CA ILE A 332 -2.41 -0.34 -4.44
C ILE A 332 -2.40 -1.74 -5.05
N LEU A 333 -1.58 -1.94 -6.09
CA LEU A 333 -1.25 -3.25 -6.62
C LEU A 333 0.27 -3.44 -6.59
N THR A 334 0.71 -4.58 -6.05
CA THR A 334 2.14 -4.83 -5.82
C THR A 334 2.77 -5.72 -6.89
N ALA A 335 4.11 -5.81 -6.88
CA ALA A 335 4.92 -6.65 -7.77
C ALA A 335 4.71 -8.16 -7.56
N ARG A 336 3.77 -8.57 -6.70
CA ARG A 336 3.28 -9.95 -6.62
C ARG A 336 2.65 -10.40 -7.94
N GLU A 337 1.93 -9.48 -8.60
CA GLU A 337 1.20 -9.80 -9.80
C GLU A 337 2.10 -9.79 -11.05
N PRO A 338 1.84 -10.67 -12.04
CA PRO A 338 2.55 -10.66 -13.30
C PRO A 338 2.42 -9.33 -14.05
N VAL A 339 3.45 -8.98 -14.82
CA VAL A 339 3.56 -7.71 -15.54
C VAL A 339 2.31 -7.41 -16.38
N ALA A 340 1.81 -8.37 -17.14
CA ALA A 340 0.64 -8.19 -18.02
C ALA A 340 -0.62 -7.81 -17.20
N LEU A 341 -0.87 -8.51 -16.12
CA LEU A 341 -2.02 -8.25 -15.24
C LEU A 341 -1.90 -6.90 -14.55
N ARG A 342 -0.70 -6.53 -14.06
CA ARG A 342 -0.46 -5.21 -13.46
C ARG A 342 -0.75 -4.09 -14.46
N ASN A 343 -0.25 -4.21 -15.67
CA ASN A 343 -0.44 -3.20 -16.72
C ASN A 343 -1.92 -3.03 -17.08
N GLU A 344 -2.69 -4.12 -17.13
CA GLU A 344 -4.13 -4.07 -17.36
C GLU A 344 -4.86 -3.44 -16.16
N ALA A 345 -4.58 -3.88 -14.94
CA ALA A 345 -5.24 -3.43 -13.71
C ALA A 345 -5.06 -1.92 -13.45
N ILE A 346 -3.93 -1.34 -13.84
CA ILE A 346 -3.69 0.10 -13.77
C ILE A 346 -4.78 0.88 -14.52
N GLY A 347 -5.30 0.35 -15.61
CA GLY A 347 -6.39 0.96 -16.37
C GLY A 347 -7.69 1.09 -15.58
N TYR A 348 -8.04 0.13 -14.74
CA TYR A 348 -9.36 0.04 -14.09
C TYR A 348 -9.47 0.79 -12.77
N GLY A 349 -8.41 0.92 -12.00
CA GLY A 349 -8.59 1.54 -10.69
C GLY A 349 -7.34 1.79 -9.90
N ILE A 350 -6.25 1.12 -10.24
CA ILE A 350 -4.99 1.22 -9.50
C ILE A 350 -4.39 2.62 -9.65
N SER A 351 -3.99 3.22 -8.53
CA SER A 351 -3.39 4.56 -8.48
C SER A 351 -1.99 4.59 -7.90
N GLN A 352 -1.54 3.47 -7.29
CA GLN A 352 -0.22 3.32 -6.70
C GLN A 352 0.31 1.92 -6.96
N ILE A 353 1.60 1.81 -7.29
CA ILE A 353 2.32 0.55 -7.45
C ILE A 353 3.71 0.64 -6.84
N ASP A 354 4.24 -0.48 -6.38
CA ASP A 354 5.66 -0.59 -6.11
C ASP A 354 6.43 -0.85 -7.41
N ALA A 355 7.68 -0.42 -7.46
CA ALA A 355 8.54 -0.57 -8.62
C ALA A 355 10.00 -0.75 -8.20
N GLY A 356 10.76 -1.55 -8.95
CA GLY A 356 12.14 -1.87 -8.62
C GLY A 356 12.26 -2.52 -7.24
N SER A 357 11.27 -3.36 -6.90
CA SER A 357 11.11 -3.92 -5.56
C SER A 357 12.00 -5.11 -5.31
N ASP A 358 12.57 -5.18 -4.12
CA ASP A 358 13.14 -6.39 -3.53
C ASP A 358 12.58 -6.56 -2.12
N ILE A 359 12.15 -7.78 -1.78
CA ILE A 359 11.47 -8.08 -0.51
C ILE A 359 12.31 -8.93 0.45
N GLY A 360 13.60 -9.13 0.14
CA GLY A 360 14.57 -9.71 1.06
C GLY A 360 15.11 -8.66 2.05
N VAL A 361 15.33 -9.06 3.30
CA VAL A 361 15.99 -8.16 4.27
C VAL A 361 17.45 -7.94 3.86
N GLY A 362 17.82 -6.69 3.56
CA GLY A 362 19.15 -6.31 3.09
C GLY A 362 19.41 -6.65 1.61
N ALA A 363 18.39 -6.60 0.77
CA ALA A 363 18.46 -7.04 -0.62
C ALA A 363 18.83 -5.94 -1.63
N TYR A 364 18.64 -4.66 -1.29
CA TYR A 364 19.02 -3.53 -2.16
C TYR A 364 20.54 -3.29 -2.17
N ALA A 365 21.26 -3.63 -1.06
CA ALA A 365 22.70 -3.53 -0.91
C ALA A 365 23.26 -4.81 -0.24
N PRO A 366 23.21 -5.98 -0.91
CA PRO A 366 23.54 -7.26 -0.30
C PRO A 366 25.04 -7.34 0.06
N GLU A 367 25.35 -7.68 1.32
CA GLU A 367 26.73 -7.82 1.83
C GLU A 367 27.05 -9.22 2.35
N ASP A 368 26.03 -10.03 2.66
CA ASP A 368 26.20 -11.31 3.35
C ASP A 368 26.27 -12.52 2.43
N GLY A 369 26.17 -12.33 1.12
CA GLY A 369 26.19 -13.41 0.13
C GLY A 369 25.00 -14.38 0.21
N VAL A 370 24.02 -14.12 1.08
CA VAL A 370 22.81 -14.93 1.22
C VAL A 370 21.78 -14.51 0.18
N ALA A 371 21.29 -15.48 -0.61
CA ALA A 371 20.26 -15.22 -1.62
C ALA A 371 19.02 -14.55 -1.00
N SER A 372 18.49 -13.51 -1.67
CA SER A 372 17.33 -12.74 -1.22
C SER A 372 16.14 -13.64 -0.88
N GLY A 373 15.85 -14.67 -1.69
CA GLY A 373 14.74 -15.60 -1.46
C GLY A 373 14.79 -16.34 -0.11
N LYS A 374 15.99 -16.53 0.48
CA LYS A 374 16.12 -17.12 1.83
C LYS A 374 15.81 -16.15 2.97
N LYS A 375 15.60 -14.88 2.67
CA LYS A 375 15.28 -13.80 3.62
C LYS A 375 13.95 -13.12 3.27
N SER A 376 13.26 -13.60 2.25
CA SER A 376 12.03 -12.98 1.70
C SER A 376 10.77 -13.56 2.32
N GLN A 377 9.72 -12.76 2.34
CA GLN A 377 8.40 -13.15 2.84
C GLN A 377 7.65 -14.05 1.86
N PHE A 378 7.80 -13.80 0.56
CA PHE A 378 7.18 -14.51 -0.57
C PHE A 378 8.02 -14.28 -1.84
N VAL A 379 7.58 -14.76 -3.00
CA VAL A 379 8.23 -14.53 -4.29
C VAL A 379 7.56 -13.38 -5.04
N LEU A 380 8.34 -12.57 -5.78
CA LEU A 380 7.80 -11.53 -6.67
C LEU A 380 7.68 -12.05 -8.11
N SER A 381 6.58 -11.70 -8.79
CA SER A 381 6.35 -12.01 -10.20
C SER A 381 6.82 -10.91 -11.14
N ASP A 382 6.87 -9.65 -10.68
CA ASP A 382 7.38 -8.50 -11.45
C ASP A 382 8.73 -8.04 -10.88
N ASN A 383 9.81 -8.29 -11.61
CA ASN A 383 11.17 -7.95 -11.23
C ASN A 383 11.77 -6.80 -12.07
N ARG A 384 10.92 -6.01 -12.77
CA ARG A 384 11.39 -4.85 -13.53
C ARG A 384 12.05 -3.82 -12.62
N SER A 385 13.12 -3.20 -13.13
CA SER A 385 13.74 -2.05 -12.45
C SER A 385 12.77 -0.85 -12.39
N LEU A 386 13.04 0.11 -11.50
CA LEU A 386 12.28 1.36 -11.43
C LEU A 386 12.26 2.08 -12.78
N ASP A 387 13.40 2.13 -13.47
CA ASP A 387 13.53 2.80 -14.77
C ASP A 387 12.67 2.14 -15.85
N GLN A 388 12.65 0.80 -15.93
CA GLN A 388 11.80 0.06 -16.85
C GLN A 388 10.31 0.31 -16.58
N VAL A 389 9.88 0.28 -15.33
CA VAL A 389 8.48 0.54 -14.97
C VAL A 389 8.07 1.96 -15.35
N ILE A 390 8.94 2.96 -15.11
CA ILE A 390 8.67 4.36 -15.50
C ILE A 390 8.55 4.50 -17.03
N GLY A 391 9.47 3.88 -17.78
CA GLY A 391 9.46 3.92 -19.24
C GLY A 391 8.16 3.32 -19.81
N GLU A 392 7.76 2.15 -19.34
CA GLU A 392 6.53 1.47 -19.78
C GLU A 392 5.24 2.21 -19.39
N LEU A 393 5.18 2.80 -18.19
CA LEU A 393 4.05 3.65 -17.80
C LEU A 393 3.91 4.86 -18.71
N CYS A 394 5.03 5.52 -19.06
CA CYS A 394 5.02 6.68 -19.97
C CYS A 394 4.56 6.30 -21.39
N ASP A 395 4.97 5.15 -21.90
CA ASP A 395 4.53 4.62 -23.20
C ASP A 395 3.04 4.28 -23.20
N SER A 396 2.54 3.73 -22.08
CA SER A 396 1.12 3.38 -21.89
C SER A 396 0.22 4.58 -21.61
N GLY A 397 0.74 5.82 -21.66
CA GLY A 397 -0.02 7.05 -21.47
C GLY A 397 -0.22 7.45 -20.02
N PHE A 398 0.43 6.77 -19.07
CA PHE A 398 0.40 7.15 -17.65
C PHE A 398 1.50 8.14 -17.29
N LEU A 399 1.35 8.75 -16.10
CA LEU A 399 2.28 9.74 -15.56
C LEU A 399 2.85 9.22 -14.22
N PRO A 400 4.05 8.66 -14.21
CA PRO A 400 4.72 8.25 -12.97
C PRO A 400 4.92 9.42 -12.00
N SER A 401 4.75 9.18 -10.70
CA SER A 401 4.80 10.24 -9.69
C SER A 401 5.46 9.80 -8.39
N PHE A 402 6.35 10.62 -7.88
CA PHE A 402 6.90 10.51 -6.53
C PHE A 402 6.38 11.62 -5.60
N CYS A 403 5.27 12.25 -5.94
CA CYS A 403 4.74 13.40 -5.22
C CYS A 403 4.47 13.09 -3.73
N THR A 404 4.87 14.02 -2.89
CA THR A 404 4.62 14.03 -1.44
C THR A 404 4.03 15.37 -0.95
N GLY A 405 3.59 16.24 -1.87
CA GLY A 405 3.17 17.60 -1.57
C GLY A 405 2.00 17.70 -0.58
N CYS A 406 1.00 16.80 -0.68
CA CYS A 406 -0.14 16.82 0.25
C CYS A 406 0.31 16.68 1.71
N TYR A 407 1.20 15.74 1.99
CA TYR A 407 1.72 15.50 3.35
C TYR A 407 2.48 16.68 3.93
N ARG A 408 3.27 17.37 3.11
CA ARG A 408 4.05 18.54 3.51
C ARG A 408 3.20 19.77 3.75
N LEU A 409 2.02 19.81 3.16
CA LEU A 409 1.06 20.90 3.30
C LEU A 409 -0.08 20.59 4.29
N GLY A 410 0.06 19.50 5.07
CA GLY A 410 -0.97 19.08 6.04
C GLY A 410 -2.29 18.64 5.39
N ARG A 411 -2.27 18.28 4.10
CA ARG A 411 -3.44 17.75 3.39
C ARG A 411 -3.50 16.23 3.57
N THR A 412 -3.79 15.78 4.78
CA THR A 412 -3.93 14.37 5.17
C THR A 412 -5.28 14.16 5.84
N GLY A 413 -5.73 12.92 6.02
CA GLY A 413 -6.99 12.61 6.66
C GLY A 413 -8.19 13.36 6.07
N GLU A 414 -8.96 14.04 6.92
CA GLU A 414 -10.13 14.83 6.53
C GLU A 414 -9.80 15.89 5.48
N HIS A 415 -8.71 16.63 5.66
CA HIS A 415 -8.26 17.64 4.68
C HIS A 415 -7.89 17.05 3.30
N PHE A 416 -7.40 15.82 3.24
CA PHE A 416 -7.21 15.15 1.96
C PHE A 416 -8.56 14.77 1.33
N MET A 417 -9.49 14.28 2.13
CA MET A 417 -10.83 13.89 1.66
C MET A 417 -11.65 15.06 1.12
N GLU A 418 -11.49 16.28 1.65
CA GLU A 418 -12.08 17.50 1.09
C GLU A 418 -11.75 17.72 -0.40
N PHE A 419 -10.59 17.23 -0.85
CA PHE A 419 -10.17 17.29 -2.26
C PHE A 419 -10.43 15.97 -3.01
N ALA A 420 -10.33 14.83 -2.33
CA ALA A 420 -10.45 13.52 -2.95
C ALA A 420 -11.90 13.18 -3.29
N VAL A 421 -12.81 13.38 -2.35
CA VAL A 421 -14.25 13.11 -2.54
C VAL A 421 -14.83 13.91 -3.71
N PRO A 422 -14.66 15.25 -3.83
CA PRO A 422 -15.15 15.98 -5.00
C PRO A 422 -14.30 15.77 -6.28
N GLY A 423 -13.21 14.98 -6.23
CA GLY A 423 -12.35 14.68 -7.38
C GLY A 423 -11.42 15.84 -7.81
N PHE A 424 -11.12 16.75 -6.89
CA PHE A 424 -10.20 17.86 -7.17
C PHE A 424 -8.70 17.46 -7.03
N VAL A 425 -8.43 16.26 -6.56
CA VAL A 425 -7.06 15.75 -6.33
C VAL A 425 -6.17 15.92 -7.57
N LYS A 426 -6.69 15.63 -8.77
CA LYS A 426 -5.89 15.75 -10.00
C LYS A 426 -5.38 17.17 -10.28
N ARG A 427 -6.05 18.23 -9.78
CA ARG A 427 -5.61 19.63 -9.98
C ARG A 427 -4.28 19.94 -9.32
N PHE A 428 -3.92 19.22 -8.26
CA PHE A 428 -2.65 19.34 -7.56
C PHE A 428 -1.70 18.18 -7.91
N CYS A 429 -2.25 16.99 -8.05
CA CYS A 429 -1.45 15.78 -8.24
C CYS A 429 -0.81 15.71 -9.62
N THR A 430 -1.48 16.14 -10.70
CA THR A 430 -0.90 16.12 -12.05
C THR A 430 0.30 17.07 -12.17
N PRO A 431 0.21 18.37 -11.78
CA PRO A 431 1.36 19.25 -11.77
C PRO A 431 2.54 18.75 -10.94
N ASN A 432 2.25 18.20 -9.75
CA ASN A 432 3.28 17.62 -8.89
C ASN A 432 3.90 16.36 -9.50
N ALA A 433 3.14 15.54 -10.21
CA ALA A 433 3.67 14.37 -10.91
C ALA A 433 4.60 14.81 -12.06
N VAL A 434 4.24 15.85 -12.83
CA VAL A 434 5.09 16.42 -13.86
C VAL A 434 6.42 16.88 -13.27
N LEU A 435 6.41 17.60 -12.14
CA LEU A 435 7.64 18.07 -11.48
C LEU A 435 8.50 16.89 -11.00
N THR A 436 7.93 15.93 -10.29
CA THR A 436 8.71 14.81 -9.73
C THR A 436 9.18 13.84 -10.80
N LEU A 437 8.42 13.63 -11.88
CA LEU A 437 8.90 12.89 -13.03
C LEU A 437 10.07 13.61 -13.70
N THR A 438 9.98 14.91 -13.92
CA THR A 438 11.06 15.70 -14.54
C THR A 438 12.34 15.63 -13.69
N GLU A 439 12.25 15.71 -12.37
CA GLU A 439 13.40 15.49 -11.48
C GLU A 439 14.04 14.11 -11.74
N TYR A 440 13.23 13.05 -11.79
CA TYR A 440 13.71 11.70 -12.06
C TYR A 440 14.40 11.58 -13.42
N LEU A 441 13.78 12.14 -14.46
CA LEU A 441 14.30 12.10 -15.82
C LEU A 441 15.67 12.78 -15.97
N ILE A 442 15.92 13.83 -15.20
CA ILE A 442 17.19 14.56 -15.20
C ILE A 442 18.27 13.79 -14.45
N ASP A 443 17.92 13.24 -13.26
CA ASP A 443 18.91 12.77 -12.31
C ASP A 443 19.23 11.26 -12.44
N TYR A 444 18.27 10.43 -12.94
CA TYR A 444 18.36 8.97 -12.81
C TYR A 444 18.03 8.18 -14.09
N ALA A 445 17.20 8.74 -14.97
CA ALA A 445 16.65 7.97 -16.08
C ALA A 445 17.69 7.59 -17.14
N SER A 446 17.56 6.38 -17.68
CA SER A 446 18.24 5.99 -18.92
C SER A 446 17.86 6.92 -20.09
N PRO A 447 18.68 7.03 -21.16
CA PRO A 447 18.32 7.83 -22.33
C PRO A 447 16.96 7.47 -22.93
N GLU A 448 16.61 6.18 -22.97
CA GLU A 448 15.34 5.68 -23.48
C GLU A 448 14.17 6.14 -22.60
N THR A 449 14.22 5.87 -21.30
CA THR A 449 13.18 6.27 -20.33
C THR A 449 13.05 7.80 -20.29
N ARG A 450 14.16 8.53 -20.42
CA ARG A 450 14.13 9.99 -20.49
C ARG A 450 13.35 10.50 -21.70
N ALA A 451 13.54 9.92 -22.87
CA ALA A 451 12.80 10.30 -24.08
C ALA A 451 11.29 10.05 -23.92
N LYS A 452 10.89 8.87 -23.44
CA LYS A 452 9.51 8.49 -23.16
C LYS A 452 8.86 9.40 -22.10
N GLY A 453 9.58 9.67 -21.03
CA GLY A 453 9.12 10.52 -19.93
C GLY A 453 8.92 11.97 -20.34
N LEU A 454 9.83 12.55 -21.15
CA LEU A 454 9.68 13.91 -21.69
C LEU A 454 8.46 14.01 -22.62
N ALA A 455 8.17 12.97 -23.40
CA ALA A 455 6.94 12.91 -24.21
C ALA A 455 5.68 12.88 -23.32
N ALA A 456 5.70 12.12 -22.21
CA ALA A 456 4.60 12.09 -21.23
C ALA A 456 4.40 13.46 -20.56
N VAL A 457 5.47 14.12 -20.12
CA VAL A 457 5.42 15.48 -19.56
C VAL A 457 4.81 16.47 -20.56
N ARG A 458 5.23 16.41 -21.84
CA ARG A 458 4.69 17.26 -22.89
C ARG A 458 3.20 17.06 -23.10
N ARG A 459 2.73 15.82 -23.18
CA ARG A 459 1.29 15.51 -23.28
C ARG A 459 0.45 16.16 -22.17
N GLU A 460 0.92 16.12 -20.93
CA GLU A 460 0.21 16.73 -19.80
C GLU A 460 0.25 18.27 -19.86
N LEU A 461 1.33 18.88 -20.35
CA LEU A 461 1.42 20.32 -20.55
C LEU A 461 0.50 20.80 -21.69
N ASP A 462 0.46 20.06 -22.80
CA ASP A 462 -0.37 20.38 -23.97
C ASP A 462 -1.87 20.22 -23.68
N ALA A 463 -2.22 19.36 -22.73
CA ALA A 463 -3.60 19.21 -22.26
C ALA A 463 -4.11 20.41 -21.43
N LEU A 464 -3.22 21.29 -20.97
CA LEU A 464 -3.59 22.53 -20.26
C LEU A 464 -3.74 23.68 -21.26
N PRO A 465 -4.84 24.48 -21.21
CA PRO A 465 -4.99 25.67 -22.02
C PRO A 465 -3.84 26.66 -21.86
N GLU A 466 -3.48 27.38 -22.91
CA GLU A 466 -2.32 28.31 -22.91
C GLU A 466 -2.49 29.47 -21.91
N ASP A 467 -3.70 29.95 -21.72
CA ASP A 467 -4.05 31.01 -20.77
C ASP A 467 -4.22 30.53 -19.32
N ASN A 468 -4.07 29.23 -19.08
CA ASN A 468 -4.28 28.65 -17.74
C ASN A 468 -3.18 29.13 -16.76
N PRO A 469 -3.52 29.81 -15.65
CA PRO A 469 -2.54 30.27 -14.66
C PRO A 469 -1.70 29.14 -14.05
N LEU A 470 -2.28 27.91 -13.96
CA LEU A 470 -1.57 26.74 -13.47
C LEU A 470 -0.47 26.31 -14.44
N LYS A 471 -0.71 26.35 -15.76
CA LYS A 471 0.29 26.04 -16.78
C LYS A 471 1.50 26.97 -16.67
N ARG A 472 1.27 28.28 -16.54
CA ARG A 472 2.33 29.27 -16.37
C ARG A 472 3.19 28.98 -15.13
N ARG A 473 2.56 28.79 -13.98
CA ARG A 473 3.27 28.47 -12.73
C ARG A 473 4.00 27.13 -12.78
N LEU A 474 3.48 26.15 -13.53
CA LEU A 474 4.12 24.85 -13.74
C LEU A 474 5.37 25.00 -14.58
N LEU A 475 5.33 25.76 -15.68
CA LEU A 475 6.48 26.06 -16.54
C LEU A 475 7.59 26.79 -15.75
N GLU A 476 7.25 27.81 -14.95
CA GLU A 476 8.21 28.50 -14.08
C GLU A 476 8.91 27.54 -13.09
N LYS A 477 8.16 26.56 -12.54
CA LYS A 477 8.75 25.54 -11.65
C LYS A 477 9.61 24.53 -12.42
N LEU A 478 9.20 24.14 -13.63
CA LEU A 478 9.99 23.27 -14.50
C LEU A 478 11.34 23.90 -14.88
N ASP A 479 11.36 25.22 -15.16
CA ASP A 479 12.60 25.95 -15.42
C ASP A 479 13.54 25.90 -14.21
N LYS A 480 13.01 26.01 -13.00
CA LYS A 480 13.79 25.86 -11.76
C LYS A 480 14.32 24.44 -11.59
N VAL A 481 13.50 23.40 -11.90
CA VAL A 481 13.93 21.99 -11.88
C VAL A 481 15.07 21.78 -12.90
N ASN A 482 14.92 22.30 -14.11
CA ASN A 482 15.96 22.25 -15.16
C ASN A 482 17.23 22.99 -14.72
N GLY A 483 17.10 24.09 -13.97
CA GLY A 483 18.20 24.82 -13.34
C GLY A 483 18.83 24.14 -12.13
N GLY A 484 18.39 22.94 -11.77
CA GLY A 484 18.99 22.12 -10.70
C GLY A 484 18.26 22.17 -9.35
N GLN A 485 17.17 22.96 -9.21
CA GLN A 485 16.36 22.94 -8.00
C GLN A 485 15.53 21.65 -7.92
N ARG A 486 15.38 21.11 -6.73
CA ARG A 486 14.66 19.85 -6.46
C ARG A 486 13.58 20.07 -5.42
N ASP A 487 12.66 19.08 -5.32
CA ASP A 487 11.62 19.05 -4.30
C ASP A 487 10.64 20.22 -4.42
N LEU A 488 10.27 20.60 -5.63
CA LEU A 488 9.24 21.60 -5.89
C LEU A 488 7.86 20.95 -5.93
N PHE A 489 6.87 21.61 -5.34
CA PHE A 489 5.46 21.14 -5.30
C PHE A 489 4.46 22.31 -5.26
N PHE A 490 3.16 21.99 -5.49
CA PHE A 490 2.01 22.90 -5.42
C PHE A 490 1.17 22.66 -4.17
#